data_3276b8b06eeb0d6f3738aa77233a9ffc
#
_entry.id   3276b8b06eeb0d6f3738aa77233a9ffc
#
_cell.length_a   1.000
_cell.length_b   1.000
_cell.length_c   1.000
_cell.angle_alpha   90.00
_cell.angle_beta   90.00
_cell.angle_gamma   90.00
#
_symmetry.space_group_name_H-M   'P 1'
#
loop_
_entity.id
_entity.type
_entity.pdbx_description
1 polymer ?
#
loop_
_entity_poly.entity_id
_entity_poly.type
_entity_poly.pdbx_seq_one_letter_code
_entity_poly.pdbx_strand_id
1 'polypeptide(L)'
;MNESGIWTRSGNTVLSNLVLFYGMDPQLLEFKTQIAIRTSPDLRKPDKHTRKLLFYLFTSTRGGFSRLRIIALLLQQSLNTHQLSKQLDLDYKAIQHHLQVLEKNNMISKFGQKYGVTYRLSNFLEMNLGVLIEAIEKLDTKVNHKKTYI
;
A
#
# COMPACT_ATOMS: atom_id res chain seq x y z
N MET A 1 -13.44 -18.27 -27.00
CA MET A 1 -13.48 -17.47 -25.78
C MET A 1 -12.38 -17.93 -24.84
N ASN A 2 -11.56 -17.05 -24.41
CA ASN A 2 -10.44 -17.42 -23.54
C ASN A 2 -10.92 -17.55 -22.10
N GLU A 3 -11.49 -18.67 -21.78
CA GLU A 3 -12.10 -18.93 -20.49
C GLU A 3 -11.11 -18.94 -19.34
N SER A 4 -9.89 -19.43 -19.54
CA SER A 4 -8.86 -19.43 -18.51
C SER A 4 -8.44 -18.00 -18.10
N GLY A 5 -8.29 -17.09 -19.05
CA GLY A 5 -8.05 -15.69 -18.77
C GLY A 5 -9.21 -15.00 -18.06
N ILE A 6 -10.44 -15.40 -18.40
CA ILE A 6 -11.65 -14.87 -17.77
C ILE A 6 -11.78 -15.39 -16.34
N TRP A 7 -11.48 -16.66 -16.10
CA TRP A 7 -11.53 -17.24 -14.76
C TRP A 7 -10.45 -16.68 -13.84
N THR A 8 -9.25 -16.47 -14.34
CA THR A 8 -8.19 -15.76 -13.60
C THR A 8 -8.63 -14.33 -13.28
N ARG A 9 -9.37 -13.71 -14.17
CA ARG A 9 -9.94 -12.38 -13.97
C ARG A 9 -11.23 -12.38 -13.16
N SER A 10 -11.91 -13.52 -13.00
CA SER A 10 -13.18 -13.55 -12.29
C SER A 10 -13.05 -13.14 -10.83
N GLY A 11 -11.96 -13.51 -10.16
CA GLY A 11 -11.65 -12.98 -8.84
C GLY A 11 -11.49 -11.45 -8.84
N ASN A 12 -10.74 -10.93 -9.79
CA ASN A 12 -10.57 -9.49 -9.96
C ASN A 12 -11.85 -8.81 -10.43
N THR A 13 -12.64 -9.47 -11.27
CA THR A 13 -13.92 -8.96 -11.74
C THR A 13 -14.95 -8.90 -10.61
N VAL A 14 -15.01 -9.92 -9.75
CA VAL A 14 -15.86 -9.91 -8.55
C VAL A 14 -15.44 -8.79 -7.60
N LEU A 15 -14.14 -8.60 -7.36
CA LEU A 15 -13.61 -7.51 -6.56
C LEU A 15 -13.93 -6.16 -7.21
N SER A 16 -13.78 -6.02 -8.53
CA SER A 16 -14.12 -4.81 -9.27
C SER A 16 -15.62 -4.51 -9.23
N ASN A 17 -16.46 -5.52 -9.31
CA ASN A 17 -17.91 -5.36 -9.18
C ASN A 17 -18.31 -4.94 -7.77
N LEU A 18 -17.68 -5.50 -6.73
CA LEU A 18 -17.86 -5.05 -5.35
C LEU A 18 -17.42 -3.60 -5.18
N VAL A 19 -16.32 -3.21 -5.81
CA VAL A 19 -15.81 -1.84 -5.81
C VAL A 19 -16.80 -0.89 -6.49
N LEU A 20 -17.29 -1.23 -7.67
CA LEU A 20 -18.29 -0.45 -8.38
C LEU A 20 -19.56 -0.30 -7.55
N PHE A 21 -19.94 -1.34 -6.84
CA PHE A 21 -21.12 -1.36 -5.97
C PHE A 21 -20.94 -0.51 -4.70
N TYR A 22 -19.75 -0.54 -4.10
CA TYR A 22 -19.43 0.20 -2.87
C TYR A 22 -18.63 1.49 -3.09
N GLY A 23 -18.24 1.79 -4.32
CA GLY A 23 -17.53 3.02 -4.69
C GLY A 23 -16.06 3.07 -4.30
N MET A 24 -15.45 1.96 -3.86
CA MET A 24 -14.06 1.90 -3.48
C MET A 24 -13.14 1.83 -4.71
N ASP A 25 -12.02 2.55 -4.67
CA ASP A 25 -11.00 2.48 -5.72
C ASP A 25 -10.42 1.05 -5.85
N PRO A 26 -10.37 0.46 -7.07
CA PRO A 26 -9.87 -0.89 -7.28
C PRO A 26 -8.46 -1.14 -6.73
N GLN A 27 -7.56 -0.19 -6.84
CA GLN A 27 -6.19 -0.30 -6.32
C GLN A 27 -6.18 -0.34 -4.80
N LEU A 28 -6.98 0.50 -4.16
CA LEU A 28 -7.10 0.52 -2.70
C LEU A 28 -7.73 -0.77 -2.18
N LEU A 29 -8.71 -1.31 -2.88
CA LEU A 29 -9.31 -2.58 -2.51
C LEU A 29 -8.32 -3.73 -2.63
N GLU A 30 -7.53 -3.77 -3.69
CA GLU A 30 -6.49 -4.78 -3.87
C GLU A 30 -5.45 -4.72 -2.74
N PHE A 31 -4.97 -3.51 -2.40
CA PHE A 31 -4.06 -3.32 -1.27
C PHE A 31 -4.68 -3.83 0.04
N LYS A 32 -5.90 -3.45 0.31
CA LYS A 32 -6.63 -3.89 1.49
C LYS A 32 -6.73 -5.42 1.56
N THR A 33 -7.04 -6.06 0.45
CA THR A 33 -7.12 -7.52 0.36
C THR A 33 -5.77 -8.18 0.61
N GLN A 34 -4.71 -7.70 -0.01
CA GLN A 34 -3.34 -8.21 0.19
C GLN A 34 -2.88 -8.07 1.64
N ILE A 35 -3.15 -6.93 2.25
CA ILE A 35 -2.84 -6.69 3.66
C ILE A 35 -3.64 -7.64 4.54
N ALA A 36 -4.94 -7.79 4.30
CA ALA A 36 -5.82 -8.64 5.09
C ALA A 36 -5.38 -10.12 5.07
N ILE A 37 -4.94 -10.62 3.92
CA ILE A 37 -4.42 -11.98 3.78
C ILE A 37 -3.16 -12.18 4.62
N ARG A 38 -2.31 -11.17 4.70
CA ARG A 38 -1.03 -11.24 5.42
C ARG A 38 -1.15 -10.92 6.91
N THR A 39 -2.18 -10.19 7.29
CA THR A 39 -2.38 -9.80 8.69
C THR A 39 -2.87 -10.98 9.50
N SER A 40 -2.04 -11.42 10.44
CA SER A 40 -2.47 -12.35 11.48
C SER A 40 -3.53 -11.66 12.34
N PRO A 41 -4.53 -12.39 12.84
CA PRO A 41 -5.54 -11.82 13.73
C PRO A 41 -4.98 -11.51 15.13
N ASP A 42 -3.75 -11.05 15.22
CA ASP A 42 -3.18 -10.59 16.49
C ASP A 42 -3.91 -9.32 16.92
N LEU A 43 -4.69 -9.47 17.94
CA LEU A 43 -5.66 -8.52 18.48
C LEU A 43 -5.02 -7.38 19.27
N ARG A 44 -3.74 -7.14 19.11
CA ARG A 44 -3.10 -5.96 19.71
C ARG A 44 -3.62 -4.72 19.04
N LYS A 45 -4.40 -3.96 19.77
CA LYS A 45 -4.75 -2.62 19.31
C LYS A 45 -3.48 -1.80 19.17
N PRO A 46 -3.20 -1.25 17.99
CA PRO A 46 -2.07 -0.36 17.81
C PRO A 46 -2.19 0.81 18.77
N ASP A 47 -1.06 1.24 19.32
CA ASP A 47 -1.07 2.41 20.18
C ASP A 47 -1.47 3.66 19.39
N LYS A 48 -1.98 4.65 20.10
CA LYS A 48 -2.48 5.90 19.50
C LYS A 48 -1.42 6.65 18.69
N HIS A 49 -0.16 6.56 19.12
CA HIS A 49 0.94 7.23 18.43
C HIS A 49 1.26 6.58 17.08
N THR A 50 1.38 5.25 17.07
CA THR A 50 1.58 4.46 15.84
C THR A 50 0.47 4.71 14.83
N ARG A 51 -0.76 4.69 15.28
CA ARG A 51 -1.92 4.98 14.43
C ARG A 51 -1.83 6.37 13.81
N LYS A 52 -1.53 7.38 14.63
CA LYS A 52 -1.38 8.77 14.16
C LYS A 52 -0.26 8.91 13.13
N LEU A 53 0.88 8.26 13.37
CA LEU A 53 2.02 8.26 12.46
C LEU A 53 1.67 7.63 11.10
N LEU A 54 1.05 6.46 11.08
CA LEU A 54 0.65 5.78 9.86
C LEU A 54 -0.39 6.59 9.07
N PHE A 55 -1.39 7.13 9.74
CA PHE A 55 -2.35 8.03 9.09
C PHE A 55 -1.67 9.26 8.50
N TYR A 56 -0.74 9.86 9.21
CA TYR A 56 0.04 11.00 8.69
C TYR A 56 0.80 10.62 7.42
N LEU A 57 1.56 9.54 7.45
CA LEU A 57 2.41 9.13 6.33
C LEU A 57 1.63 8.74 5.07
N PHE A 58 0.49 8.09 5.23
CA PHE A 58 -0.23 7.46 4.12
C PHE A 58 -1.50 8.20 3.69
N THR A 59 -2.09 9.03 4.55
CA THR A 59 -3.37 9.68 4.22
C THR A 59 -3.31 11.21 4.23
N SER A 60 -2.43 11.80 5.01
CA SER A 60 -2.45 13.24 5.25
C SER A 60 -1.44 14.02 4.44
N THR A 61 -0.41 13.35 3.94
CA THR A 61 0.65 13.99 3.14
C THR A 61 0.45 13.74 1.65
N ARG A 62 0.93 14.67 0.84
CA ARG A 62 0.79 14.64 -0.63
C ARG A 62 1.34 13.36 -1.28
N GLY A 63 2.40 12.79 -0.72
CA GLY A 63 3.01 11.55 -1.22
C GLY A 63 2.43 10.26 -0.63
N GLY A 64 1.36 10.34 0.14
CA GLY A 64 0.79 9.19 0.86
C GLY A 64 0.39 8.04 -0.05
N PHE A 65 -0.31 8.33 -1.14
CA PHE A 65 -0.73 7.32 -2.10
C PHE A 65 0.45 6.63 -2.80
N SER A 66 1.48 7.39 -3.18
CA SER A 66 2.70 6.80 -3.76
C SER A 66 3.40 5.87 -2.77
N ARG A 67 3.45 6.26 -1.50
CA ARG A 67 4.00 5.40 -0.45
C ARG A 67 3.20 4.13 -0.23
N LEU A 68 1.86 4.20 -0.29
CA LEU A 68 1.02 2.99 -0.25
C LEU A 68 1.32 2.04 -1.41
N ARG A 69 1.49 2.56 -2.63
CA ARG A 69 1.85 1.75 -3.80
C ARG A 69 3.21 1.08 -3.62
N ILE A 70 4.19 1.77 -3.04
CA ILE A 70 5.50 1.19 -2.71
C ILE A 70 5.32 0.05 -1.70
N ILE A 71 4.60 0.27 -0.61
CA ILE A 71 4.35 -0.75 0.42
C ILE A 71 3.65 -1.96 -0.19
N ALA A 72 2.69 -1.77 -1.08
CA ALA A 72 1.98 -2.87 -1.74
C ALA A 72 2.92 -3.80 -2.53
N LEU A 73 3.90 -3.23 -3.25
CA LEU A 73 4.90 -4.02 -3.95
C LEU A 73 5.85 -4.74 -2.98
N LEU A 74 6.28 -4.05 -1.92
CA LEU A 74 7.17 -4.60 -0.91
C LEU A 74 6.51 -5.67 -0.02
N LEU A 75 5.18 -5.74 0.01
CA LEU A 75 4.46 -6.85 0.62
C LEU A 75 4.73 -8.18 -0.09
N GLN A 76 4.97 -8.14 -1.39
CA GLN A 76 5.13 -9.33 -2.21
C GLN A 76 6.59 -9.77 -2.32
N GLN A 77 7.50 -8.82 -2.45
CA GLN A 77 8.92 -9.10 -2.68
C GLN A 77 9.82 -7.93 -2.30
N SER A 78 11.09 -8.24 -2.04
CA SER A 78 12.10 -7.19 -1.87
C SER A 78 12.46 -6.59 -3.21
N LEU A 79 12.49 -5.27 -3.29
CA LEU A 79 12.76 -4.53 -4.53
C LEU A 79 13.79 -3.43 -4.29
N ASN A 80 14.58 -3.12 -5.31
CA ASN A 80 15.47 -1.97 -5.32
C ASN A 80 14.75 -0.72 -5.88
N THR A 81 15.39 0.43 -5.74
CA THR A 81 14.83 1.72 -6.19
C THR A 81 14.47 1.72 -7.67
N HIS A 82 15.33 1.11 -8.52
CA HIS A 82 15.10 1.06 -9.97
C HIS A 82 13.90 0.18 -10.33
N GLN A 83 13.78 -0.97 -9.69
CA GLN A 83 12.61 -1.86 -9.88
C GLN A 83 11.31 -1.20 -9.46
N LEU A 84 11.32 -0.50 -8.32
CA LEU A 84 10.17 0.28 -7.86
C LEU A 84 9.80 1.39 -8.83
N SER A 85 10.79 2.15 -9.31
CA SER A 85 10.58 3.21 -10.30
C SER A 85 9.92 2.67 -11.58
N LYS A 86 10.41 1.55 -12.10
CA LYS A 86 9.83 0.91 -13.29
C LYS A 86 8.40 0.39 -13.06
N GLN A 87 8.18 -0.33 -11.96
CA GLN A 87 6.88 -0.96 -11.71
C GLN A 87 5.78 0.06 -11.40
N LEU A 88 6.14 1.17 -10.78
CA LEU A 88 5.19 2.22 -10.40
C LEU A 88 5.08 3.33 -11.45
N ASP A 89 5.92 3.32 -12.46
CA ASP A 89 6.04 4.40 -13.46
C ASP A 89 6.21 5.76 -12.77
N LEU A 90 7.14 5.81 -11.82
CA LEU A 90 7.50 7.02 -11.10
C LEU A 90 8.98 7.34 -11.29
N ASP A 91 9.29 8.62 -11.28
CA ASP A 91 10.66 9.09 -11.37
C ASP A 91 11.55 8.49 -10.27
N TYR A 92 12.78 8.13 -10.61
CA TYR A 92 13.74 7.52 -9.70
C TYR A 92 14.01 8.38 -8.46
N LYS A 93 14.13 9.69 -8.62
CA LYS A 93 14.35 10.61 -7.50
C LYS A 93 13.11 10.69 -6.59
N ALA A 94 11.93 10.64 -7.17
CA ALA A 94 10.69 10.60 -6.40
C ALA A 94 10.62 9.33 -5.55
N ILE A 95 10.94 8.17 -6.13
CA ILE A 95 11.03 6.91 -5.40
C ILE A 95 12.08 6.99 -4.28
N GLN A 96 13.28 7.51 -4.57
CA GLN A 96 14.31 7.70 -3.54
C GLN A 96 13.79 8.55 -2.37
N HIS A 97 13.12 9.66 -2.65
CA HIS A 97 12.54 10.50 -1.62
C HIS A 97 11.51 9.75 -0.78
N HIS A 98 10.59 9.00 -1.41
CA HIS A 98 9.60 8.22 -0.68
C HIS A 98 10.24 7.11 0.17
N LEU A 99 11.26 6.43 -0.34
CA LEU A 99 12.01 5.42 0.41
C LEU A 99 12.71 6.02 1.63
N GLN A 100 13.33 7.19 1.49
CA GLN A 100 13.95 7.90 2.62
C GLN A 100 12.93 8.25 3.70
N VAL A 101 11.76 8.74 3.31
CA VAL A 101 10.67 9.05 4.26
C VAL A 101 10.19 7.78 4.98
N LEU A 102 9.99 6.69 4.25
CA LEU A 102 9.56 5.42 4.81
C LEU A 102 10.62 4.80 5.74
N GLU A 103 11.88 4.82 5.33
CA GLU A 103 13.01 4.31 6.13
C GLU A 103 13.18 5.11 7.42
N LYS A 104 13.17 6.45 7.33
CA LYS A 104 13.27 7.35 8.49
C LYS A 104 12.18 7.11 9.53
N ASN A 105 11.00 6.73 9.09
CA ASN A 105 9.86 6.43 9.95
C ASN A 105 9.73 4.94 10.29
N ASN A 106 10.76 4.15 10.01
CA ASN A 106 10.81 2.72 10.33
C ASN A 106 9.69 1.89 9.66
N MET A 107 9.24 2.31 8.49
CA MET A 107 8.24 1.55 7.73
C MET A 107 8.86 0.46 6.86
N ILE A 108 10.08 0.70 6.40
CA ILE A 108 10.85 -0.22 5.57
C ILE A 108 12.25 -0.41 6.13
N SER A 109 12.86 -1.54 5.77
CA SER A 109 14.25 -1.86 6.08
C SER A 109 15.06 -2.03 4.81
N LYS A 110 16.28 -1.56 4.85
CA LYS A 110 17.24 -1.60 3.75
C LYS A 110 18.19 -2.78 3.94
N PHE A 111 18.41 -3.54 2.89
CA PHE A 111 19.30 -4.71 2.87
C PHE A 111 20.28 -4.62 1.73
N GLY A 112 21.47 -5.17 1.93
CA GLY A 112 22.54 -5.16 0.95
C GLY A 112 23.44 -3.94 1.07
N GLN A 113 24.51 -3.95 0.26
CA GLN A 113 25.51 -2.89 0.21
C GLN A 113 25.73 -2.42 -1.21
N LYS A 114 26.06 -1.15 -1.37
CA LYS A 114 26.41 -0.50 -2.65
C LYS A 114 25.38 -0.79 -3.76
N TYR A 115 25.70 -1.74 -4.66
CA TYR A 115 24.91 -2.02 -5.86
C TYR A 115 23.76 -3.03 -5.67
N GLY A 116 23.72 -3.71 -4.53
CA GLY A 116 22.74 -4.74 -4.25
C GLY A 116 21.68 -4.31 -3.21
N VAL A 117 21.45 -3.02 -3.06
CA VAL A 117 20.50 -2.53 -2.06
C VAL A 117 19.06 -2.81 -2.47
N THR A 118 18.35 -3.55 -1.61
CA THR A 118 16.92 -3.79 -1.74
C THR A 118 16.18 -3.34 -0.48
N TYR A 119 14.89 -3.12 -0.61
CA TYR A 119 14.01 -2.72 0.47
C TYR A 119 12.94 -3.78 0.72
N ARG A 120 12.54 -3.92 1.95
CA ARG A 120 11.40 -4.74 2.37
C ARG A 120 10.68 -4.08 3.52
N LEU A 121 9.51 -4.56 3.89
CA LEU A 121 8.80 -4.04 5.04
C LEU A 121 9.63 -4.22 6.32
N SER A 122 9.54 -3.27 7.22
CA SER A 122 10.10 -3.42 8.56
C SER A 122 9.22 -4.32 9.42
N ASN A 123 9.80 -4.93 10.46
CA ASN A 123 9.02 -5.67 11.45
C ASN A 123 7.95 -4.79 12.11
N PHE A 124 8.27 -3.53 12.34
CA PHE A 124 7.31 -2.56 12.89
C PHE A 124 6.06 -2.44 12.01
N LEU A 125 6.22 -2.25 10.71
CA LEU A 125 5.09 -2.13 9.80
C LEU A 125 4.36 -3.47 9.65
N GLU A 126 5.07 -4.59 9.58
CA GLU A 126 4.47 -5.94 9.51
C GLU A 126 3.51 -6.18 10.69
N MET A 127 3.88 -5.77 11.89
CA MET A 127 3.05 -5.90 13.08
C MET A 127 1.86 -4.94 13.10
N ASN A 128 1.87 -3.89 12.29
CA ASN A 128 0.86 -2.84 12.27
C ASN A 128 0.09 -2.75 10.94
N LEU A 129 0.13 -3.81 10.13
CA LEU A 129 -0.56 -3.83 8.82
C LEU A 129 -2.06 -3.55 8.92
N GLY A 130 -2.70 -3.95 10.01
CA GLY A 130 -4.12 -3.64 10.24
C GLY A 130 -4.42 -2.14 10.24
N VAL A 131 -3.48 -1.31 10.68
CA VAL A 131 -3.63 0.15 10.65
C VAL A 131 -3.59 0.70 9.21
N LEU A 132 -2.85 0.04 8.32
CA LEU A 132 -2.87 0.42 6.90
C LEU A 132 -4.25 0.20 6.27
N ILE A 133 -4.96 -0.84 6.66
CA ILE A 133 -6.34 -1.08 6.21
C ILE A 133 -7.23 0.11 6.60
N GLU A 134 -7.14 0.56 7.85
CA GLU A 134 -7.89 1.74 8.31
C GLU A 134 -7.49 3.01 7.55
N ALA A 135 -6.19 3.18 7.26
CA ALA A 135 -5.69 4.31 6.50
C ALA A 135 -6.24 4.31 5.05
N ILE A 136 -6.27 3.15 4.42
CA ILE A 136 -6.83 2.98 3.07
C ILE A 136 -8.32 3.31 3.06
N GLU A 137 -9.08 2.83 4.03
CA GLU A 137 -10.51 3.14 4.17
C GLU A 137 -10.75 4.65 4.30
N LYS A 138 -9.90 5.33 5.07
CA LYS A 138 -9.99 6.78 5.23
C LYS A 138 -9.67 7.55 3.94
N LEU A 139 -8.73 7.07 3.13
CA LEU A 139 -8.44 7.64 1.81
C LEU A 139 -9.63 7.50 0.88
N ASP A 140 -10.22 6.33 0.83
CA ASP A 140 -11.38 6.07 -0.02
C ASP A 140 -12.57 6.98 0.32
N THR A 141 -12.86 7.15 1.60
CA THR A 141 -13.89 8.08 2.06
C THR A 141 -13.64 9.51 1.61
N LYS A 142 -12.38 9.99 1.66
CA LYS A 142 -12.03 11.33 1.19
C LYS A 142 -12.21 11.51 -0.32
N VAL A 143 -11.86 10.49 -1.10
CA VAL A 143 -12.02 10.52 -2.57
C VAL A 143 -13.49 10.56 -2.95
N ASN A 144 -14.31 9.75 -2.30
CA ASN A 144 -15.75 9.71 -2.54
C ASN A 144 -16.43 11.03 -2.18
N HIS A 145 -16.08 11.67 -1.08
CA HIS A 145 -16.59 13.00 -0.73
C HIS A 145 -16.25 14.06 -1.80
N LYS A 146 -15.04 14.05 -2.35
CA LYS A 146 -14.67 14.97 -3.43
C LYS A 146 -15.47 14.75 -4.70
N LYS A 147 -15.84 13.52 -5.02
CA LYS A 147 -16.68 13.20 -6.19
C LYS A 147 -18.13 13.63 -6.01
N THR A 148 -18.62 13.69 -4.80
CA THR A 148 -20.01 14.06 -4.49
C THR A 148 -20.29 15.56 -4.64
N TYR A 149 -19.26 16.40 -4.59
CA TYR A 149 -19.36 17.87 -4.72
C TYR A 149 -19.12 18.39 -6.17
N ILE A 150 -18.88 17.50 -7.10
CA ILE A 150 -18.76 17.81 -8.53
C ILE A 150 -20.03 17.39 -9.25
#